data_caaee2558b6438f4c8eb9ecda2d49f1e
#
_entry.id   caaee2558b6438f4c8eb9ecda2d49f1e
#
_cell.length_a   1.000
_cell.length_b   1.000
_cell.length_c   1.000
_cell.angle_alpha   90.00
_cell.angle_beta   90.00
_cell.angle_gamma   90.00
#
_symmetry.space_group_name_H-M   'P 1'
#
loop_
_entity.id
_entity.type
_entity.pdbx_description
1 polymer ?
#
loop_
_entity_poly.entity_id
_entity_poly.type
_entity_poly.pdbx_seq_one_letter_code
_entity_poly.pdbx_strand_id
1 'polypeptide(L)'
;MERFPRTASEADKLLQLSDLLRDAALTVKEEWSKEVFDEPSGTRNDKANGKDVNGHHTHEATARILPSRKLWEAERTIEAVSGALVELVSEPHQRIQQVLTQYMESRALFIAAERRIPDLLAGAGEGGMEVERLGRETKIEYRKLARIMRTLCAIHVFSEVGEGRFANNRISAALVGNPGLRAYVQLFGLHVSAAAEHLPRYLVGPKGASYKVEETAFHHAMGTDRPLWEWMTQRLPSDQVTSDGPGYPGVPELSNFPVSFDHKGLVARPELENFALAMLGGGQASGTAHAYDFPWGELGDGLVVDVGGGVGGFVLQLLPIYPRLKFVVQDRPENVERGEREIFPAKAPDALAAGRVKFMAHDFFTANPVKNADVYWLRGILHDWSDDYCVSILKAVKASMGPKSRILICDPVMNTTFGCDEIAAAPSPLPANYGYHVRYCHNRDMGLMATINGIERTPSEFKTLFEKAGLRLVKFWDTRSMVGITEAGL
;
A
#
# COMPACT_ATOMS: atom_id res chain seq x y z
N MET A 1 1.00 23.18 -35.76
CA MET A 1 0.77 23.26 -34.30
C MET A 1 1.81 24.26 -33.78
N GLU A 2 1.36 25.36 -33.21
CA GLU A 2 2.27 26.33 -32.61
C GLU A 2 2.95 25.72 -31.40
N ARG A 3 4.26 25.94 -31.27
CA ARG A 3 5.05 25.49 -30.15
C ARG A 3 4.76 26.38 -28.95
N PHE A 4 4.48 25.84 -27.78
CA PHE A 4 4.36 26.62 -26.56
C PHE A 4 5.72 27.19 -26.18
N PRO A 5 5.91 28.54 -26.15
CA PRO A 5 7.19 29.14 -25.82
C PRO A 5 7.54 28.88 -24.37
N ARG A 6 8.82 28.66 -24.09
CA ARG A 6 9.35 28.54 -22.74
C ARG A 6 9.79 29.92 -22.23
N THR A 7 9.67 30.11 -20.92
CA THR A 7 10.10 31.35 -20.24
C THR A 7 11.53 31.22 -19.72
N ALA A 8 12.21 32.34 -19.44
CA ALA A 8 13.51 32.33 -18.76
C ALA A 8 13.41 31.65 -17.38
N SER A 9 12.33 31.90 -16.63
CA SER A 9 12.08 31.27 -15.33
C SER A 9 11.97 29.75 -15.41
N GLU A 10 11.36 29.19 -16.47
CA GLU A 10 11.32 27.76 -16.70
C GLU A 10 12.71 27.18 -17.03
N ALA A 11 13.53 27.93 -17.75
CA ALA A 11 14.91 27.53 -18.02
C ALA A 11 15.76 27.51 -16.72
N ASP A 12 15.60 28.52 -15.88
CA ASP A 12 16.27 28.57 -14.56
C ASP A 12 15.80 27.43 -13.66
N LYS A 13 14.49 27.13 -13.61
CA LYS A 13 13.93 26.01 -12.89
C LYS A 13 14.47 24.65 -13.38
N LEU A 14 14.65 24.51 -14.70
CA LEU A 14 15.25 23.29 -15.29
C LEU A 14 16.66 23.04 -14.74
N LEU A 15 17.50 24.10 -14.67
CA LEU A 15 18.86 24.00 -14.13
C LEU A 15 18.83 23.66 -12.62
N GLN A 16 18.01 24.34 -11.84
CA GLN A 16 17.85 24.06 -10.40
C GLN A 16 17.42 22.60 -10.14
N LEU A 17 16.48 22.07 -10.91
CA LEU A 17 16.05 20.66 -10.81
C LEU A 17 17.20 19.72 -11.21
N SER A 18 18.00 20.07 -12.23
CA SER A 18 19.12 19.25 -12.67
C SER A 18 20.24 19.19 -11.61
N ASP A 19 20.52 20.29 -10.94
CA ASP A 19 21.47 20.35 -9.82
C ASP A 19 20.95 19.52 -8.64
N LEU A 20 19.68 19.68 -8.27
CA LEU A 20 19.06 18.90 -7.21
C LEU A 20 19.08 17.39 -7.50
N LEU A 21 18.82 16.99 -8.76
CA LEU A 21 18.93 15.60 -9.19
C LEU A 21 20.36 15.07 -9.02
N ARG A 22 21.35 15.86 -9.43
CA ARG A 22 22.76 15.48 -9.31
C ARG A 22 23.17 15.28 -7.85
N ASP A 23 22.79 16.21 -6.98
CA ASP A 23 23.14 16.15 -5.57
C ASP A 23 22.46 14.96 -4.85
N ALA A 24 21.19 14.71 -5.17
CA ALA A 24 20.48 13.51 -4.68
C ALA A 24 21.12 12.21 -5.20
N ALA A 25 21.52 12.15 -6.49
CA ALA A 25 22.20 10.98 -7.05
C ALA A 25 23.58 10.73 -6.43
N LEU A 26 24.33 11.79 -6.08
CA LEU A 26 25.59 11.67 -5.35
C LEU A 26 25.36 11.11 -3.93
N THR A 27 24.30 11.57 -3.25
CA THR A 27 23.91 11.04 -1.95
C THR A 27 23.55 9.54 -2.04
N VAL A 28 22.74 9.15 -3.02
CA VAL A 28 22.40 7.73 -3.26
C VAL A 28 23.65 6.91 -3.50
N LYS A 29 24.57 7.38 -4.34
CA LYS A 29 25.84 6.70 -4.60
C LYS A 29 26.67 6.52 -3.33
N GLU A 30 26.77 7.56 -2.48
CA GLU A 30 27.47 7.51 -1.21
C GLU A 30 26.82 6.48 -0.27
N GLU A 31 25.51 6.50 -0.12
CA GLU A 31 24.79 5.59 0.75
C GLU A 31 24.87 4.13 0.25
N TRP A 32 24.69 3.90 -1.04
CA TRP A 32 24.85 2.57 -1.64
C TRP A 32 26.28 2.04 -1.50
N SER A 33 27.31 2.91 -1.53
CA SER A 33 28.68 2.44 -1.29
C SER A 33 28.92 1.95 0.13
N LYS A 34 28.11 2.39 1.12
CA LYS A 34 28.13 1.89 2.49
C LYS A 34 27.35 0.57 2.61
N GLU A 35 26.40 0.34 1.70
CA GLU A 35 25.59 -0.87 1.61
C GLU A 35 26.21 -1.93 0.69
N VAL A 36 27.32 -1.63 -0.01
CA VAL A 36 28.04 -2.62 -0.82
C VAL A 36 28.54 -3.70 0.10
N PHE A 37 27.73 -4.67 0.14
CA PHE A 37 27.88 -5.93 0.81
C PHE A 37 28.99 -6.70 0.12
N ASP A 38 29.84 -7.31 0.91
CA ASP A 38 30.62 -8.44 0.44
C ASP A 38 29.70 -9.33 -0.37
N GLU A 39 30.04 -9.56 -1.65
CA GLU A 39 29.35 -10.55 -2.47
C GLU A 39 29.23 -11.82 -1.64
N PRO A 40 28.08 -12.47 -1.58
CA PRO A 40 27.93 -13.66 -0.79
C PRO A 40 28.85 -14.74 -1.36
N SER A 41 30.06 -14.84 -0.84
CA SER A 41 30.84 -16.08 -0.91
C SER A 41 29.96 -17.15 -0.27
N GLY A 42 29.35 -17.99 -1.14
CA GLY A 42 28.30 -18.95 -0.84
C GLY A 42 28.40 -19.60 0.53
N THR A 43 27.54 -19.21 1.40
CA THR A 43 26.87 -19.99 2.48
C THR A 43 26.07 -18.99 3.30
N ARG A 44 24.77 -19.01 3.19
CA ARG A 44 23.86 -18.34 4.13
C ARG A 44 24.09 -18.94 5.51
N ASN A 45 24.83 -18.24 6.36
CA ASN A 45 24.84 -18.50 7.79
C ASN A 45 23.71 -17.69 8.43
N ASP A 46 22.59 -18.34 8.76
CA ASP A 46 21.41 -17.80 9.44
C ASP A 46 21.67 -17.35 10.90
N LYS A 47 22.87 -16.90 11.22
CA LYS A 47 23.27 -16.50 12.59
C LYS A 47 23.66 -15.03 12.69
N ALA A 48 22.85 -14.11 12.21
CA ALA A 48 23.04 -12.70 12.51
C ALA A 48 21.75 -12.06 13.05
N ASN A 49 21.27 -12.51 14.19
CA ASN A 49 20.45 -11.70 15.07
C ASN A 49 21.38 -10.76 15.84
N GLY A 50 21.82 -9.68 15.21
CA GLY A 50 22.61 -8.63 15.88
C GLY A 50 21.74 -7.86 16.87
N LYS A 51 21.64 -8.34 18.09
CA LYS A 51 21.09 -7.60 19.24
C LYS A 51 22.25 -7.12 20.10
N ASP A 52 22.19 -5.86 20.55
CA ASP A 52 23.05 -5.41 21.63
C ASP A 52 22.66 -6.06 22.97
N VAL A 53 23.47 -5.86 23.99
CA VAL A 53 23.26 -6.42 25.34
C VAL A 53 21.94 -5.98 26.00
N ASN A 54 21.23 -4.99 25.43
CA ASN A 54 19.95 -4.46 25.91
C ASN A 54 18.75 -4.92 25.04
N GLY A 55 18.99 -5.75 24.03
CA GLY A 55 17.94 -6.26 23.14
C GLY A 55 17.47 -5.30 22.06
N HIS A 56 18.17 -4.17 21.85
CA HIS A 56 17.92 -3.27 20.72
C HIS A 56 18.60 -3.81 19.46
N HIS A 57 17.90 -3.67 18.32
CA HIS A 57 18.55 -3.95 17.04
C HIS A 57 19.70 -2.96 16.82
N THR A 58 20.88 -3.50 16.50
CA THR A 58 22.03 -2.65 16.18
C THR A 58 21.71 -1.83 14.92
N HIS A 59 22.36 -0.69 14.78
CA HIS A 59 22.21 0.20 13.61
C HIS A 59 22.42 -0.55 12.29
N GLU A 60 23.27 -1.56 12.26
CA GLU A 60 23.53 -2.43 11.10
C GLU A 60 22.36 -3.36 10.77
N ALA A 61 21.66 -3.94 11.76
CA ALA A 61 20.50 -4.79 11.52
C ALA A 61 19.31 -3.99 10.97
N THR A 62 19.14 -2.74 11.40
CA THR A 62 18.11 -1.83 10.90
C THR A 62 18.41 -1.36 9.48
N ALA A 63 19.66 -1.11 9.13
CA ALA A 63 20.09 -0.71 7.79
C ALA A 63 19.79 -1.78 6.72
N ARG A 64 19.69 -3.05 7.09
CA ARG A 64 19.29 -4.15 6.18
C ARG A 64 17.78 -4.22 5.93
N ILE A 65 16.98 -3.54 6.74
CA ILE A 65 15.50 -3.58 6.68
C ILE A 65 14.94 -2.31 6.06
N LEU A 66 15.53 -1.17 6.36
CA LEU A 66 15.10 0.15 5.89
C LEU A 66 16.30 0.94 5.39
N PRO A 67 16.12 1.78 4.33
CA PRO A 67 17.15 2.71 3.90
C PRO A 67 17.51 3.70 5.03
N SER A 68 18.69 4.30 4.99
CA SER A 68 18.98 5.43 5.87
C SER A 68 18.02 6.60 5.58
N ARG A 69 17.82 7.52 6.52
CA ARG A 69 17.00 8.72 6.24
C ARG A 69 17.54 9.51 5.06
N LYS A 70 18.87 9.65 4.99
CA LYS A 70 19.53 10.31 3.86
C LYS A 70 19.20 9.65 2.53
N LEU A 71 19.29 8.31 2.47
CA LEU A 71 18.98 7.55 1.28
C LEU A 71 17.51 7.70 0.89
N TRP A 72 16.59 7.53 1.84
CA TRP A 72 15.16 7.72 1.61
C TRP A 72 14.82 9.11 1.07
N GLU A 73 15.40 10.16 1.65
CA GLU A 73 15.19 11.54 1.19
C GLU A 73 15.78 11.79 -0.20
N ALA A 74 16.93 11.22 -0.49
CA ALA A 74 17.53 11.32 -1.82
C ALA A 74 16.72 10.56 -2.88
N GLU A 75 16.25 9.35 -2.58
CA GLU A 75 15.43 8.54 -3.50
C GLU A 75 14.11 9.25 -3.83
N ARG A 76 13.35 9.72 -2.81
CA ARG A 76 12.11 10.46 -3.06
C ARG A 76 12.33 11.78 -3.79
N THR A 77 13.48 12.41 -3.59
CA THR A 77 13.88 13.62 -4.32
C THR A 77 14.12 13.31 -5.80
N ILE A 78 14.82 12.22 -6.11
CA ILE A 78 15.04 11.78 -7.50
C ILE A 78 13.72 11.51 -8.21
N GLU A 79 12.79 10.79 -7.57
CA GLU A 79 11.46 10.53 -8.13
C GLU A 79 10.68 11.82 -8.40
N ALA A 80 10.67 12.74 -7.42
CA ALA A 80 9.99 14.02 -7.53
C ALA A 80 10.57 14.89 -8.65
N VAL A 81 11.90 15.01 -8.71
CA VAL A 81 12.60 15.77 -9.75
C VAL A 81 12.36 15.17 -11.13
N SER A 82 12.39 13.84 -11.25
CA SER A 82 12.14 13.17 -12.53
C SER A 82 10.77 13.53 -13.10
N GLY A 83 9.74 13.55 -12.25
CA GLY A 83 8.40 13.99 -12.66
C GLY A 83 8.35 15.47 -13.06
N ALA A 84 8.99 16.36 -12.30
CA ALA A 84 9.04 17.79 -12.59
C ALA A 84 9.83 18.09 -13.88
N LEU A 85 10.92 17.37 -14.14
CA LEU A 85 11.68 17.49 -15.39
C LEU A 85 10.83 17.05 -16.61
N VAL A 86 10.11 15.93 -16.47
CA VAL A 86 9.21 15.46 -17.54
C VAL A 86 8.14 16.50 -17.84
N GLU A 87 7.53 17.12 -16.81
CA GLU A 87 6.56 18.22 -16.98
C GLU A 87 7.16 19.39 -17.74
N LEU A 88 8.33 19.86 -17.32
CA LEU A 88 8.99 21.03 -17.89
C LEU A 88 9.38 20.87 -19.36
N VAL A 89 9.90 19.68 -19.73
CA VAL A 89 10.42 19.44 -21.11
C VAL A 89 9.36 18.94 -22.06
N SER A 90 8.26 18.38 -21.57
CA SER A 90 7.21 17.82 -22.42
C SER A 90 6.50 18.91 -23.21
N GLU A 91 6.17 18.59 -24.45
CA GLU A 91 5.21 19.37 -25.22
C GLU A 91 3.78 19.08 -24.64
N PRO A 92 2.98 20.11 -24.29
CA PRO A 92 1.73 19.91 -23.54
C PRO A 92 0.74 18.91 -24.18
N HIS A 93 0.54 18.97 -25.50
CA HIS A 93 -0.36 18.03 -26.17
C HIS A 93 0.14 16.58 -26.10
N GLN A 94 1.46 16.37 -26.27
CA GLN A 94 2.06 15.05 -26.18
C GLN A 94 1.96 14.50 -24.71
N ARG A 95 2.13 15.39 -23.73
CA ARG A 95 1.99 15.00 -22.32
C ARG A 95 0.56 14.53 -22.01
N ILE A 96 -0.45 15.24 -22.50
CA ILE A 96 -1.85 14.82 -22.37
C ILE A 96 -2.08 13.46 -23.04
N GLN A 97 -1.52 13.23 -24.25
CA GLN A 97 -1.61 11.93 -24.94
C GLN A 97 -0.95 10.80 -24.16
N GLN A 98 0.17 11.04 -23.49
CA GLN A 98 0.79 10.05 -22.61
C GLN A 98 -0.11 9.71 -21.42
N VAL A 99 -0.63 10.74 -20.72
CA VAL A 99 -1.47 10.55 -19.53
C VAL A 99 -2.75 9.79 -19.85
N LEU A 100 -3.45 10.14 -20.95
CA LEU A 100 -4.71 9.49 -21.31
C LEU A 100 -4.57 7.99 -21.66
N THR A 101 -3.34 7.53 -21.98
CA THR A 101 -3.08 6.13 -22.32
C THR A 101 -2.47 5.31 -21.18
N GLN A 102 -2.15 5.93 -20.03
CA GLN A 102 -1.48 5.24 -18.91
C GLN A 102 -2.29 4.09 -18.29
N TYR A 103 -3.62 4.10 -18.46
CA TYR A 103 -4.43 2.97 -18.02
C TYR A 103 -4.07 1.65 -18.73
N MET A 104 -3.50 1.71 -19.94
CA MET A 104 -3.02 0.52 -20.66
C MET A 104 -1.78 -0.09 -19.99
N GLU A 105 -0.94 0.71 -19.34
CA GLU A 105 0.23 0.23 -18.59
C GLU A 105 -0.22 -0.65 -17.41
N SER A 106 -1.22 -0.20 -16.65
CA SER A 106 -1.79 -0.98 -15.55
C SER A 106 -2.52 -2.23 -16.04
N ARG A 107 -3.17 -2.19 -17.20
CA ARG A 107 -3.77 -3.39 -17.82
C ARG A 107 -2.71 -4.40 -18.26
N ALA A 108 -1.61 -3.94 -18.86
CA ALA A 108 -0.50 -4.80 -19.24
C ALA A 108 0.14 -5.47 -18.01
N LEU A 109 0.34 -4.73 -16.93
CA LEU A 109 0.85 -5.27 -15.67
C LEU A 109 -0.11 -6.30 -15.06
N PHE A 110 -1.42 -6.03 -15.08
CA PHE A 110 -2.44 -6.97 -14.64
C PHE A 110 -2.36 -8.29 -15.41
N ILE A 111 -2.27 -8.24 -16.77
CA ILE A 111 -2.13 -9.43 -17.61
C ILE A 111 -0.85 -10.21 -17.24
N ALA A 112 0.27 -9.50 -17.06
CA ALA A 112 1.53 -10.13 -16.70
C ALA A 112 1.48 -10.83 -15.33
N ALA A 113 0.85 -10.20 -14.34
CA ALA A 113 0.67 -10.77 -13.00
C ALA A 113 -0.30 -11.96 -13.01
N GLU A 114 -1.43 -11.83 -13.72
CA GLU A 114 -2.42 -12.89 -13.89
C GLU A 114 -1.82 -14.15 -14.52
N ARG A 115 -1.07 -13.97 -15.62
CA ARG A 115 -0.42 -15.07 -16.34
C ARG A 115 0.92 -15.50 -15.73
N ARG A 116 1.29 -15.00 -14.57
CA ARG A 116 2.50 -15.35 -13.83
C ARG A 116 3.77 -15.23 -14.69
N ILE A 117 3.81 -14.23 -15.58
CA ILE A 117 4.94 -13.99 -16.49
C ILE A 117 6.26 -13.83 -15.71
N PRO A 118 6.33 -13.10 -14.58
CA PRO A 118 7.55 -13.02 -13.79
C PRO A 118 8.08 -14.38 -13.33
N ASP A 119 7.21 -15.29 -12.89
CA ASP A 119 7.61 -16.64 -12.46
C ASP A 119 8.17 -17.46 -13.64
N LEU A 120 7.53 -17.37 -14.81
CA LEU A 120 8.00 -18.06 -16.02
C LEU A 120 9.39 -17.55 -16.46
N LEU A 121 9.60 -16.24 -16.40
CA LEU A 121 10.87 -15.61 -16.78
C LEU A 121 11.98 -15.86 -15.75
N ALA A 122 11.65 -16.11 -14.49
CA ALA A 122 12.65 -16.40 -13.46
C ALA A 122 13.49 -17.64 -13.81
N GLY A 123 12.87 -18.67 -14.42
CA GLY A 123 13.55 -19.87 -14.88
C GLY A 123 14.47 -19.67 -16.10
N ALA A 124 14.36 -18.53 -16.81
CA ALA A 124 15.18 -18.20 -17.98
C ALA A 124 16.42 -17.36 -17.67
N GLY A 125 16.51 -16.80 -16.45
CA GLY A 125 17.62 -15.94 -16.03
C GLY A 125 17.76 -14.67 -16.88
N GLU A 126 18.95 -14.06 -16.85
CA GLU A 126 19.24 -12.81 -17.56
C GLU A 126 19.17 -12.94 -19.09
N GLY A 127 19.39 -14.13 -19.62
CA GLY A 127 19.28 -14.39 -21.06
C GLY A 127 17.85 -14.30 -21.61
N GLY A 128 16.85 -14.28 -20.74
CA GLY A 128 15.45 -14.12 -21.09
C GLY A 128 14.86 -15.30 -21.87
N MET A 129 13.57 -15.16 -22.19
CA MET A 129 12.77 -16.17 -22.92
C MET A 129 12.21 -15.57 -24.20
N GLU A 130 12.26 -16.38 -25.28
CA GLU A 130 11.63 -16.02 -26.56
C GLU A 130 10.11 -15.86 -26.38
N VAL A 131 9.54 -14.86 -27.01
CA VAL A 131 8.12 -14.53 -26.85
C VAL A 131 7.19 -15.63 -27.37
N GLU A 132 7.61 -16.42 -28.37
CA GLU A 132 6.85 -17.56 -28.86
C GLU A 132 6.73 -18.66 -27.80
N ARG A 133 7.79 -18.91 -27.04
CA ARG A 133 7.75 -19.84 -25.90
C ARG A 133 6.88 -19.26 -24.78
N LEU A 134 7.08 -18.02 -24.42
CA LEU A 134 6.29 -17.33 -23.40
C LEU A 134 4.79 -17.31 -23.78
N GLY A 135 4.49 -17.10 -25.06
CA GLY A 135 3.13 -17.16 -25.60
C GLY A 135 2.45 -18.52 -25.44
N ARG A 136 3.20 -19.61 -25.66
CA ARG A 136 2.68 -20.98 -25.42
C ARG A 136 2.38 -21.22 -23.93
N GLU A 137 3.29 -20.82 -23.05
CA GLU A 137 3.13 -21.01 -21.59
C GLU A 137 1.96 -20.16 -21.04
N THR A 138 1.78 -18.95 -21.52
CA THR A 138 0.72 -18.03 -21.07
C THR A 138 -0.61 -18.21 -21.79
N LYS A 139 -0.65 -19.01 -22.87
CA LYS A 139 -1.79 -19.17 -23.80
C LYS A 139 -2.21 -17.84 -24.46
N ILE A 140 -1.29 -16.92 -24.65
CA ILE A 140 -1.50 -15.65 -25.36
C ILE A 140 -0.76 -15.73 -26.69
N GLU A 141 -1.43 -15.32 -27.78
CA GLU A 141 -0.79 -15.23 -29.10
C GLU A 141 0.47 -14.34 -29.02
N TYR A 142 1.59 -14.86 -29.50
CA TYR A 142 2.93 -14.29 -29.21
C TYR A 142 3.10 -12.84 -29.69
N ARG A 143 2.51 -12.44 -30.82
CA ARG A 143 2.59 -11.06 -31.34
C ARG A 143 1.81 -10.08 -30.44
N LYS A 144 0.68 -10.53 -29.88
CA LYS A 144 -0.09 -9.75 -28.89
C LYS A 144 0.69 -9.65 -27.58
N LEU A 145 1.28 -10.77 -27.15
CA LEU A 145 2.12 -10.79 -25.95
C LEU A 145 3.33 -9.89 -26.07
N ALA A 146 4.02 -9.89 -27.23
CA ALA A 146 5.15 -8.99 -27.48
C ALA A 146 4.80 -7.51 -27.27
N ARG A 147 3.60 -7.10 -27.69
CA ARG A 147 3.11 -5.72 -27.50
C ARG A 147 2.88 -5.39 -26.03
N ILE A 148 2.27 -6.33 -25.27
CA ILE A 148 2.08 -6.20 -23.82
C ILE A 148 3.43 -6.07 -23.12
N MET A 149 4.38 -6.96 -23.44
CA MET A 149 5.71 -6.94 -22.83
C MET A 149 6.48 -5.66 -23.16
N ARG A 150 6.44 -5.17 -24.40
CA ARG A 150 7.09 -3.91 -24.78
C ARG A 150 6.48 -2.70 -24.09
N THR A 151 5.15 -2.68 -23.85
CA THR A 151 4.53 -1.64 -23.03
C THR A 151 5.14 -1.61 -21.62
N LEU A 152 5.35 -2.78 -21.01
CA LEU A 152 5.95 -2.89 -19.68
C LEU A 152 7.47 -2.60 -19.68
N CYS A 153 8.17 -2.94 -20.76
CA CYS A 153 9.58 -2.57 -20.93
C CYS A 153 9.75 -1.05 -21.06
N ALA A 154 8.82 -0.36 -21.75
CA ALA A 154 8.87 1.09 -21.91
C ALA A 154 8.76 1.87 -20.60
N ILE A 155 8.14 1.26 -19.57
CA ILE A 155 8.06 1.80 -18.21
C ILE A 155 9.00 1.08 -17.22
N HIS A 156 10.00 0.38 -17.72
CA HIS A 156 11.06 -0.28 -16.95
C HIS A 156 10.59 -1.36 -15.96
N VAL A 157 9.46 -2.01 -16.22
CA VAL A 157 8.98 -3.12 -15.36
C VAL A 157 9.59 -4.46 -15.81
N PHE A 158 9.88 -4.64 -17.10
CA PHE A 158 10.61 -5.77 -17.65
C PHE A 158 11.74 -5.28 -18.56
N SER A 159 12.57 -6.20 -19.04
CA SER A 159 13.62 -5.93 -20.02
C SER A 159 13.41 -6.74 -21.31
N GLU A 160 13.52 -6.10 -22.48
CA GLU A 160 13.69 -6.77 -23.76
C GLU A 160 15.22 -6.90 -24.00
N VAL A 161 15.76 -8.10 -23.80
CA VAL A 161 17.20 -8.41 -23.84
C VAL A 161 17.69 -8.83 -25.23
N GLY A 162 16.82 -8.93 -26.17
CA GLY A 162 16.98 -9.19 -27.59
C GLY A 162 15.65 -9.01 -28.29
N GLU A 163 15.61 -8.85 -29.60
CA GLU A 163 14.35 -8.68 -30.31
C GLU A 163 13.41 -9.87 -30.06
N GLY A 164 12.24 -9.59 -29.42
CA GLY A 164 11.29 -10.61 -29.06
C GLY A 164 11.71 -11.53 -27.90
N ARG A 165 12.77 -11.17 -27.16
CA ARG A 165 13.28 -11.92 -26.01
C ARG A 165 13.17 -11.09 -24.75
N PHE A 166 12.42 -11.57 -23.76
CA PHE A 166 12.10 -10.83 -22.55
C PHE A 166 12.68 -11.49 -21.29
N ALA A 167 13.10 -10.66 -20.34
CA ALA A 167 13.63 -11.07 -19.04
C ALA A 167 13.00 -10.23 -17.91
N ASN A 168 13.04 -10.80 -16.70
CA ASN A 168 12.80 -9.98 -15.52
C ASN A 168 13.93 -8.96 -15.34
N ASN A 169 13.56 -7.78 -14.81
CA ASN A 169 14.51 -6.88 -14.18
C ASN A 169 14.23 -6.84 -12.65
N ARG A 170 14.92 -5.96 -11.94
CA ARG A 170 14.75 -5.82 -10.47
C ARG A 170 13.29 -5.56 -10.06
N ILE A 171 12.53 -4.84 -10.88
CA ILE A 171 11.13 -4.49 -10.57
C ILE A 171 10.21 -5.69 -10.75
N SER A 172 10.20 -6.33 -11.92
CA SER A 172 9.37 -7.50 -12.17
C SER A 172 9.76 -8.72 -11.32
N ALA A 173 11.03 -8.84 -10.95
CA ALA A 173 11.51 -9.90 -10.07
C ALA A 173 10.85 -9.88 -8.68
N ALA A 174 10.37 -8.72 -8.21
CA ALA A 174 9.61 -8.62 -6.97
C ALA A 174 8.29 -9.40 -6.97
N LEU A 175 7.75 -9.70 -8.15
CA LEU A 175 6.53 -10.53 -8.31
C LEU A 175 6.82 -12.04 -8.31
N VAL A 176 8.07 -12.47 -8.48
CA VAL A 176 8.45 -13.89 -8.54
C VAL A 176 8.21 -14.55 -7.19
N GLY A 177 7.39 -15.62 -7.18
CA GLY A 177 7.06 -16.35 -5.96
C GLY A 177 6.34 -15.50 -4.90
N ASN A 178 5.79 -14.35 -5.26
CA ASN A 178 5.15 -13.41 -4.35
C ASN A 178 3.62 -13.34 -4.61
N PRO A 179 2.85 -14.27 -4.03
CA PRO A 179 1.39 -14.30 -4.24
C PRO A 179 0.70 -13.06 -3.67
N GLY A 180 1.23 -12.46 -2.61
CA GLY A 180 0.66 -11.26 -2.00
C GLY A 180 0.76 -10.04 -2.92
N LEU A 181 1.94 -9.76 -3.48
CA LEU A 181 2.12 -8.64 -4.41
C LEU A 181 1.34 -8.87 -5.71
N ARG A 182 1.28 -10.11 -6.20
CA ARG A 182 0.44 -10.47 -7.34
C ARG A 182 -1.05 -10.20 -7.06
N ALA A 183 -1.55 -10.63 -5.90
CA ALA A 183 -2.92 -10.36 -5.48
C ALA A 183 -3.19 -8.86 -5.36
N TYR A 184 -2.20 -8.06 -4.95
CA TYR A 184 -2.32 -6.61 -4.90
C TYR A 184 -2.49 -6.00 -6.29
N VAL A 185 -1.72 -6.45 -7.28
CA VAL A 185 -1.92 -6.04 -8.69
C VAL A 185 -3.32 -6.46 -9.19
N GLN A 186 -3.76 -7.66 -8.84
CA GLN A 186 -5.09 -8.14 -9.21
C GLN A 186 -6.22 -7.34 -8.55
N LEU A 187 -6.07 -6.94 -7.29
CA LEU A 187 -7.04 -6.10 -6.58
C LEU A 187 -7.35 -4.82 -7.36
N PHE A 188 -6.31 -4.09 -7.76
CA PHE A 188 -6.47 -2.87 -8.57
C PHE A 188 -6.94 -3.18 -10.00
N GLY A 189 -6.57 -4.33 -10.54
CA GLY A 189 -6.95 -4.75 -11.88
C GLY A 189 -8.40 -5.25 -12.03
N LEU A 190 -9.05 -5.59 -10.94
CA LEU A 190 -10.42 -6.14 -10.91
C LEU A 190 -11.46 -5.07 -10.55
N HIS A 191 -12.14 -5.24 -9.43
CA HIS A 191 -13.27 -4.40 -9.03
C HIS A 191 -12.90 -2.92 -8.80
N VAL A 192 -11.68 -2.62 -8.36
CA VAL A 192 -11.23 -1.22 -8.22
C VAL A 192 -11.20 -0.52 -9.57
N SER A 193 -10.61 -1.18 -10.59
CA SER A 193 -10.60 -0.64 -11.95
C SER A 193 -12.00 -0.52 -12.53
N ALA A 194 -12.85 -1.53 -12.37
CA ALA A 194 -14.22 -1.49 -12.85
C ALA A 194 -15.01 -0.34 -12.20
N ALA A 195 -14.84 -0.11 -10.90
CA ALA A 195 -15.45 1.03 -10.22
C ALA A 195 -14.93 2.37 -10.75
N ALA A 196 -13.62 2.48 -11.01
CA ALA A 196 -13.00 3.70 -11.52
C ALA A 196 -13.54 4.10 -12.90
N GLU A 197 -13.87 3.13 -13.78
CA GLU A 197 -14.52 3.39 -15.08
C GLU A 197 -15.88 4.08 -14.94
N HIS A 198 -16.58 3.88 -13.84
CA HIS A 198 -17.88 4.48 -13.59
C HIS A 198 -17.80 5.86 -12.90
N LEU A 199 -16.65 6.26 -12.34
CA LEU A 199 -16.47 7.53 -11.63
C LEU A 199 -16.93 8.76 -12.41
N PRO A 200 -16.58 8.96 -13.70
CA PRO A 200 -16.92 10.20 -14.39
C PRO A 200 -18.42 10.49 -14.45
N ARG A 201 -19.23 9.44 -14.59
CA ARG A 201 -20.70 9.58 -14.60
C ARG A 201 -21.28 9.59 -13.19
N TYR A 202 -20.70 8.82 -12.29
CA TYR A 202 -21.15 8.74 -10.92
C TYR A 202 -21.04 10.09 -10.19
N LEU A 203 -19.89 10.77 -10.30
CA LEU A 203 -19.62 12.02 -9.60
C LEU A 203 -20.54 13.17 -9.97
N VAL A 204 -21.06 13.20 -11.21
CA VAL A 204 -22.02 14.20 -11.67
C VAL A 204 -23.48 13.74 -11.52
N GLY A 205 -23.68 12.54 -11.03
CA GLY A 205 -25.00 11.94 -10.82
C GLY A 205 -25.65 12.37 -9.50
N PRO A 206 -26.91 11.93 -9.25
CA PRO A 206 -27.67 12.32 -8.07
C PRO A 206 -27.01 11.94 -6.72
N LYS A 207 -26.18 10.91 -6.73
CA LYS A 207 -25.48 10.39 -5.55
C LYS A 207 -24.01 10.81 -5.50
N GLY A 208 -23.53 11.61 -6.44
CA GLY A 208 -22.11 11.99 -6.54
C GLY A 208 -21.58 12.80 -5.36
N ALA A 209 -22.46 13.45 -4.58
CA ALA A 209 -22.11 14.17 -3.36
C ALA A 209 -22.24 13.32 -2.09
N SER A 210 -22.64 12.04 -2.20
CA SER A 210 -22.79 11.15 -1.07
C SER A 210 -21.46 10.60 -0.60
N TYR A 211 -21.31 10.46 0.71
CA TYR A 211 -20.18 9.79 1.37
C TYR A 211 -20.57 8.48 2.06
N LYS A 212 -21.77 7.97 1.77
CA LYS A 212 -22.21 6.69 2.31
C LYS A 212 -21.51 5.53 1.61
N VAL A 213 -21.17 4.50 2.35
CA VAL A 213 -20.50 3.30 1.82
C VAL A 213 -21.37 2.48 0.86
N GLU A 214 -22.69 2.66 0.92
CA GLU A 214 -23.68 2.03 0.02
C GLU A 214 -23.92 2.83 -1.27
N GLU A 215 -23.30 3.99 -1.41
CA GLU A 215 -23.47 4.89 -2.55
C GLU A 215 -22.13 5.24 -3.16
N THR A 216 -21.63 4.36 -4.05
CA THR A 216 -20.31 4.49 -4.69
C THR A 216 -20.36 4.06 -6.16
N ALA A 217 -19.34 4.39 -6.92
CA ALA A 217 -19.21 3.94 -8.30
C ALA A 217 -19.11 2.41 -8.41
N PHE A 218 -18.62 1.73 -7.38
CA PHE A 218 -18.57 0.27 -7.27
C PHE A 218 -19.95 -0.38 -7.45
N HIS A 219 -21.00 0.21 -6.88
CA HIS A 219 -22.36 -0.32 -6.99
C HIS A 219 -22.84 -0.35 -8.45
N HIS A 220 -22.49 0.68 -9.21
CA HIS A 220 -22.82 0.72 -10.64
C HIS A 220 -22.00 -0.30 -11.43
N ALA A 221 -20.72 -0.47 -11.10
CA ALA A 221 -19.84 -1.41 -11.79
C ALA A 221 -20.23 -2.86 -11.55
N MET A 222 -20.56 -3.21 -10.30
CA MET A 222 -20.89 -4.59 -9.90
C MET A 222 -22.39 -4.93 -10.07
N GLY A 223 -23.25 -3.95 -10.34
CA GLY A 223 -24.70 -4.17 -10.39
C GLY A 223 -25.28 -4.64 -9.06
N THR A 224 -24.76 -4.13 -7.93
CA THR A 224 -25.12 -4.53 -6.57
C THR A 224 -25.58 -3.32 -5.74
N ASP A 225 -26.38 -3.58 -4.74
CA ASP A 225 -26.76 -2.60 -3.71
C ASP A 225 -25.98 -2.78 -2.39
N ARG A 226 -25.10 -3.79 -2.34
CA ARG A 226 -24.31 -4.13 -1.16
C ARG A 226 -23.01 -3.34 -1.10
N PRO A 227 -22.61 -2.83 0.09
CA PRO A 227 -21.26 -2.31 0.28
C PRO A 227 -20.19 -3.32 -0.10
N LEU A 228 -18.99 -2.85 -0.50
CA LEU A 228 -17.89 -3.70 -0.96
C LEU A 228 -17.62 -4.88 -0.01
N TRP A 229 -17.56 -4.61 1.29
CA TRP A 229 -17.25 -5.64 2.30
C TRP A 229 -18.31 -6.74 2.37
N GLU A 230 -19.59 -6.37 2.33
CA GLU A 230 -20.69 -7.33 2.31
C GLU A 230 -20.74 -8.10 0.99
N TRP A 231 -20.45 -7.44 -0.13
CA TRP A 231 -20.39 -8.07 -1.44
C TRP A 231 -19.28 -9.12 -1.49
N MET A 232 -18.08 -8.83 -0.98
CA MET A 232 -16.96 -9.78 -0.98
C MET A 232 -17.20 -10.99 -0.07
N THR A 233 -17.92 -10.81 1.04
CA THR A 233 -18.21 -11.91 1.99
C THR A 233 -19.39 -12.78 1.58
N GLN A 234 -20.08 -12.48 0.47
CA GLN A 234 -21.18 -13.30 -0.03
C GLN A 234 -20.74 -14.71 -0.33
N ARG A 235 -21.63 -15.66 -0.05
CA ARG A 235 -21.55 -17.03 -0.55
C ARG A 235 -22.58 -17.22 -1.64
N LEU A 236 -22.17 -17.80 -2.76
CA LEU A 236 -22.97 -17.93 -3.98
C LEU A 236 -22.93 -19.37 -4.48
N PRO A 237 -23.93 -19.80 -5.28
CA PRO A 237 -23.80 -20.97 -6.11
C PRO A 237 -22.55 -20.89 -7.00
N SER A 238 -21.86 -22.01 -7.20
CA SER A 238 -20.57 -22.03 -7.91
C SER A 238 -20.64 -21.51 -9.37
N ASP A 239 -21.79 -21.66 -10.00
CA ASP A 239 -22.08 -21.14 -11.34
C ASP A 239 -22.27 -19.61 -11.39
N GLN A 240 -22.56 -18.98 -10.25
CA GLN A 240 -22.72 -17.52 -10.13
C GLN A 240 -21.43 -16.81 -9.69
N VAL A 241 -20.44 -17.53 -9.19
CA VAL A 241 -19.16 -16.96 -8.76
C VAL A 241 -18.35 -16.43 -9.96
N THR A 242 -18.58 -17.00 -11.13
CA THR A 242 -17.95 -16.59 -12.40
C THR A 242 -18.77 -15.60 -13.20
N SER A 243 -19.97 -15.24 -12.74
CA SER A 243 -20.82 -14.31 -13.47
C SER A 243 -20.27 -12.89 -13.37
N ASP A 244 -19.90 -12.35 -14.50
CA ASP A 244 -19.42 -10.99 -14.63
C ASP A 244 -20.61 -10.01 -14.48
N GLY A 245 -20.40 -8.98 -13.66
CA GLY A 245 -21.27 -7.83 -13.69
C GLY A 245 -21.06 -7.02 -14.99
N PRO A 246 -21.94 -6.07 -15.33
CA PRO A 246 -21.73 -5.22 -16.48
C PRO A 246 -20.43 -4.42 -16.31
N GLY A 247 -19.41 -4.74 -17.10
CA GLY A 247 -18.09 -4.09 -17.07
C GLY A 247 -17.09 -4.65 -16.07
N TYR A 248 -17.44 -5.68 -15.29
CA TYR A 248 -16.52 -6.37 -14.41
C TYR A 248 -16.09 -7.70 -15.05
N PRO A 249 -14.77 -7.92 -15.28
CA PRO A 249 -14.29 -9.09 -16.00
C PRO A 249 -14.28 -10.38 -15.17
N GLY A 250 -14.68 -10.34 -13.88
CA GLY A 250 -14.59 -11.47 -12.97
C GLY A 250 -13.14 -11.77 -12.54
N VAL A 251 -12.97 -12.71 -11.60
CA VAL A 251 -11.65 -13.19 -11.20
C VAL A 251 -11.17 -14.23 -12.22
N PRO A 252 -10.04 -13.97 -12.91
CA PRO A 252 -9.49 -14.92 -13.85
C PRO A 252 -9.00 -16.17 -13.10
N GLU A 253 -9.26 -17.32 -13.67
CA GLU A 253 -8.78 -18.62 -13.14
C GLU A 253 -9.13 -18.89 -11.68
N LEU A 254 -10.41 -19.22 -11.43
CA LEU A 254 -10.88 -19.74 -10.13
C LEU A 254 -10.04 -20.94 -9.62
N SER A 255 -9.33 -21.64 -10.51
CA SER A 255 -8.42 -22.73 -10.17
C SER A 255 -7.26 -22.31 -9.26
N ASN A 256 -6.97 -21.01 -9.16
CA ASN A 256 -5.93 -20.48 -8.28
C ASN A 256 -6.41 -20.27 -6.84
N PHE A 257 -7.71 -20.37 -6.58
CA PHE A 257 -8.29 -20.18 -5.26
C PHE A 257 -8.88 -21.49 -4.72
N PRO A 258 -8.68 -21.84 -3.45
CA PRO A 258 -9.30 -22.99 -2.85
C PRO A 258 -10.82 -22.81 -2.81
N VAL A 259 -11.53 -23.66 -3.55
CA VAL A 259 -13.00 -23.67 -3.53
C VAL A 259 -13.45 -24.50 -2.34
N SER A 260 -13.96 -23.85 -1.30
CA SER A 260 -14.60 -24.53 -0.18
C SER A 260 -16.11 -24.34 -0.24
N PHE A 261 -16.83 -25.46 -0.31
CA PHE A 261 -18.29 -25.47 -0.21
C PHE A 261 -18.72 -25.45 1.26
N ASP A 262 -19.72 -24.65 1.57
CA ASP A 262 -20.38 -24.75 2.88
C ASP A 262 -21.41 -25.91 2.89
N HIS A 263 -22.10 -26.08 4.03
CA HIS A 263 -23.13 -27.10 4.22
C HIS A 263 -24.35 -26.95 3.30
N LYS A 264 -24.49 -25.82 2.60
CA LYS A 264 -25.55 -25.53 1.60
C LYS A 264 -25.04 -25.67 0.17
N GLY A 265 -23.78 -26.06 -0.03
CA GLY A 265 -23.17 -26.14 -1.35
C GLY A 265 -22.82 -24.77 -1.97
N LEU A 266 -22.74 -23.71 -1.16
CA LEU A 266 -22.36 -22.37 -1.60
C LEU A 266 -20.84 -22.18 -1.44
N VAL A 267 -20.25 -21.40 -2.34
CA VAL A 267 -18.82 -21.04 -2.31
C VAL A 267 -18.64 -19.56 -1.95
N ALA A 268 -17.52 -19.25 -1.30
CA ALA A 268 -17.14 -17.87 -1.05
C ALA A 268 -16.69 -17.21 -2.36
N ARG A 269 -16.85 -15.89 -2.44
CA ARG A 269 -16.29 -15.11 -3.54
C ARG A 269 -14.76 -15.17 -3.52
N PRO A 270 -14.10 -15.43 -4.66
CA PRO A 270 -12.64 -15.48 -4.74
C PRO A 270 -12.01 -14.09 -4.49
N GLU A 271 -12.77 -13.00 -4.66
CA GLU A 271 -12.34 -11.63 -4.37
C GLU A 271 -11.97 -11.47 -2.89
N LEU A 272 -12.63 -12.17 -1.97
CA LEU A 272 -12.31 -12.12 -0.54
C LEU A 272 -10.91 -12.68 -0.25
N GLU A 273 -10.58 -13.83 -0.82
CA GLU A 273 -9.25 -14.45 -0.66
C GLU A 273 -8.18 -13.60 -1.35
N ASN A 274 -8.47 -13.12 -2.56
CA ASN A 274 -7.57 -12.20 -3.26
C ASN A 274 -7.33 -10.92 -2.45
N PHE A 275 -8.37 -10.35 -1.82
CA PHE A 275 -8.24 -9.19 -0.94
C PHE A 275 -7.34 -9.49 0.26
N ALA A 276 -7.54 -10.62 0.93
CA ALA A 276 -6.72 -11.00 2.10
C ALA A 276 -5.23 -11.14 1.72
N LEU A 277 -4.93 -11.79 0.59
CA LEU A 277 -3.58 -11.90 0.06
C LEU A 277 -3.01 -10.53 -0.36
N ALA A 278 -3.84 -9.69 -0.98
CA ALA A 278 -3.45 -8.34 -1.41
C ALA A 278 -3.08 -7.46 -0.22
N MET A 279 -3.82 -7.52 0.88
CA MET A 279 -3.49 -6.75 2.10
C MET A 279 -2.16 -7.20 2.71
N LEU A 280 -1.85 -8.50 2.65
CA LEU A 280 -0.53 -9.00 3.05
C LEU A 280 0.57 -8.45 2.13
N GLY A 281 0.38 -8.50 0.81
CA GLY A 281 1.34 -8.01 -0.19
C GLY A 281 1.51 -6.49 -0.16
N GLY A 282 0.42 -5.75 -0.07
CA GLY A 282 0.43 -4.28 0.08
C GLY A 282 1.11 -3.83 1.36
N GLY A 283 0.88 -4.54 2.47
CA GLY A 283 1.56 -4.31 3.73
C GLY A 283 3.07 -4.52 3.66
N GLN A 284 3.52 -5.53 2.90
CA GLN A 284 4.95 -5.76 2.63
C GLN A 284 5.53 -4.66 1.73
N ALA A 285 4.82 -4.25 0.68
CA ALA A 285 5.24 -3.20 -0.24
C ALA A 285 5.31 -1.82 0.44
N SER A 286 4.40 -1.53 1.38
CA SER A 286 4.44 -0.31 2.19
C SER A 286 5.59 -0.30 3.21
N GLY A 287 6.28 -1.42 3.35
CA GLY A 287 7.43 -1.56 4.23
C GLY A 287 7.08 -1.66 5.72
N THR A 288 8.12 -1.65 6.54
CA THR A 288 8.03 -1.80 7.99
C THR A 288 8.45 -0.53 8.75
N ALA A 289 8.55 0.61 8.04
CA ALA A 289 9.06 1.86 8.59
C ALA A 289 8.32 2.30 9.86
N HIS A 290 7.01 2.10 9.93
CA HIS A 290 6.19 2.40 11.10
C HIS A 290 6.63 1.63 12.37
N ALA A 291 7.29 0.49 12.23
CA ALA A 291 7.82 -0.28 13.34
C ALA A 291 9.16 0.28 13.88
N TYR A 292 9.84 1.13 13.12
CA TYR A 292 11.17 1.65 13.46
C TYR A 292 11.20 3.19 13.60
N ASP A 293 10.36 3.90 12.86
CA ASP A 293 10.39 5.36 12.79
C ASP A 293 9.51 6.04 13.87
N PHE A 294 8.76 5.26 14.63
CA PHE A 294 8.11 5.70 15.86
C PHE A 294 8.85 5.13 17.08
N PRO A 295 9.02 5.90 18.17
CA PRO A 295 9.82 5.48 19.34
C PRO A 295 9.07 4.50 20.24
N TRP A 296 8.67 3.35 19.71
CA TRP A 296 7.96 2.29 20.46
C TRP A 296 8.66 1.85 21.74
N GLY A 297 10.00 1.88 21.75
CA GLY A 297 10.83 1.49 22.92
C GLY A 297 10.60 2.37 24.13
N GLU A 298 10.19 3.64 23.95
CA GLU A 298 9.92 4.58 25.04
C GLU A 298 8.66 4.21 25.84
N LEU A 299 7.78 3.37 25.27
CA LEU A 299 6.59 2.88 25.96
C LEU A 299 6.90 1.84 27.04
N GLY A 300 8.12 1.28 27.05
CA GLY A 300 8.52 0.27 28.04
C GLY A 300 7.61 -0.97 28.03
N ASP A 301 6.93 -1.23 29.15
CA ASP A 301 5.95 -2.33 29.31
C ASP A 301 4.54 -1.94 28.86
N GLY A 302 4.42 -0.90 28.04
CA GLY A 302 3.17 -0.29 27.59
C GLY A 302 2.24 -1.25 26.87
N LEU A 303 0.97 -0.91 26.93
CA LEU A 303 -0.12 -1.64 26.27
C LEU A 303 -0.51 -0.93 24.96
N VAL A 304 -0.43 -1.67 23.87
CA VAL A 304 -0.87 -1.23 22.54
C VAL A 304 -2.15 -2.00 22.14
N VAL A 305 -3.19 -1.28 21.83
CA VAL A 305 -4.44 -1.84 21.28
C VAL A 305 -4.42 -1.65 19.78
N ASP A 306 -4.36 -2.73 19.02
CA ASP A 306 -4.39 -2.76 17.55
C ASP A 306 -5.86 -2.84 17.10
N VAL A 307 -6.44 -1.67 16.84
CA VAL A 307 -7.86 -1.49 16.51
C VAL A 307 -8.06 -1.75 15.02
N GLY A 308 -8.82 -2.79 14.68
CA GLY A 308 -8.93 -3.27 13.30
C GLY A 308 -7.66 -3.99 12.84
N GLY A 309 -6.97 -4.69 13.76
CA GLY A 309 -5.66 -5.29 13.54
C GLY A 309 -5.67 -6.57 12.69
N GLY A 310 -6.84 -6.98 12.15
CA GLY A 310 -6.96 -8.20 11.37
C GLY A 310 -6.54 -9.43 12.16
N VAL A 311 -5.63 -10.20 11.60
CA VAL A 311 -5.03 -11.39 12.24
C VAL A 311 -3.78 -11.06 13.09
N GLY A 312 -3.51 -9.78 13.36
CA GLY A 312 -2.38 -9.32 14.17
C GLY A 312 -1.06 -9.14 13.40
N GLY A 313 -1.13 -8.84 12.12
CA GLY A 313 0.06 -8.69 11.26
C GLY A 313 1.03 -7.60 11.75
N PHE A 314 0.54 -6.46 12.22
CA PHE A 314 1.34 -5.40 12.82
C PHE A 314 2.03 -5.88 14.11
N VAL A 315 1.30 -6.55 14.97
CA VAL A 315 1.83 -7.06 16.25
C VAL A 315 2.98 -8.04 16.01
N LEU A 316 2.86 -8.93 15.01
CA LEU A 316 3.93 -9.84 14.62
C LEU A 316 5.21 -9.13 14.18
N GLN A 317 5.11 -7.92 13.61
CA GLN A 317 6.27 -7.11 13.25
C GLN A 317 6.96 -6.50 14.48
N LEU A 318 6.20 -6.07 15.50
CA LEU A 318 6.74 -5.40 16.69
C LEU A 318 7.25 -6.37 17.75
N LEU A 319 6.66 -7.55 17.88
CA LEU A 319 7.00 -8.52 18.92
C LEU A 319 8.50 -8.85 19.04
N PRO A 320 9.22 -9.10 17.93
CA PRO A 320 10.65 -9.42 18.00
C PRO A 320 11.53 -8.19 18.30
N ILE A 321 11.03 -6.98 17.97
CA ILE A 321 11.77 -5.71 18.11
C ILE A 321 11.62 -5.18 19.55
N TYR A 322 10.39 -5.22 20.08
CA TYR A 322 10.03 -4.64 21.38
C TYR A 322 9.49 -5.70 22.34
N PRO A 323 10.39 -6.46 22.98
CA PRO A 323 10.02 -7.65 23.77
C PRO A 323 9.20 -7.32 25.04
N ARG A 324 9.17 -6.07 25.51
CA ARG A 324 8.43 -5.66 26.69
C ARG A 324 7.00 -5.20 26.41
N LEU A 325 6.69 -4.78 25.17
CA LEU A 325 5.35 -4.32 24.81
C LEU A 325 4.31 -5.46 24.93
N LYS A 326 3.11 -5.07 25.32
CA LYS A 326 1.92 -5.92 25.37
C LYS A 326 0.91 -5.45 24.36
N PHE A 327 0.11 -6.37 23.82
CA PHE A 327 -0.79 -6.08 22.71
C PHE A 327 -2.18 -6.68 22.96
N VAL A 328 -3.19 -5.95 22.49
CA VAL A 328 -4.56 -6.48 22.30
C VAL A 328 -4.93 -6.26 20.84
N VAL A 329 -5.08 -7.32 20.08
CA VAL A 329 -5.56 -7.27 18.69
C VAL A 329 -7.09 -7.28 18.71
N GLN A 330 -7.69 -6.28 18.10
CA GLN A 330 -9.14 -6.13 18.00
C GLN A 330 -9.57 -6.14 16.54
N ASP A 331 -10.53 -6.98 16.21
CA ASP A 331 -11.14 -7.05 14.88
C ASP A 331 -12.49 -7.81 14.96
N ARG A 332 -13.07 -8.10 13.80
CA ARG A 332 -14.24 -8.98 13.71
C ARG A 332 -13.92 -10.39 14.22
N PRO A 333 -14.94 -11.13 14.72
CA PRO A 333 -14.73 -12.45 15.32
C PRO A 333 -13.89 -13.41 14.47
N GLU A 334 -14.13 -13.45 13.16
CA GLU A 334 -13.47 -14.38 12.23
C GLU A 334 -11.96 -14.13 12.14
N ASN A 335 -11.56 -12.85 12.09
CA ASN A 335 -10.16 -12.45 12.02
C ASN A 335 -9.44 -12.73 13.35
N VAL A 336 -10.08 -12.41 14.44
CA VAL A 336 -9.59 -12.64 15.81
C VAL A 336 -9.36 -14.14 16.04
N GLU A 337 -10.36 -14.97 15.72
CA GLU A 337 -10.27 -16.43 15.87
C GLU A 337 -9.13 -17.02 15.03
N ARG A 338 -9.00 -16.59 13.77
CA ARG A 338 -7.91 -17.01 12.88
C ARG A 338 -6.55 -16.58 13.41
N GLY A 339 -6.43 -15.34 13.89
CA GLY A 339 -5.20 -14.81 14.49
C GLY A 339 -4.74 -15.63 15.68
N GLU A 340 -5.66 -15.86 16.63
CA GLU A 340 -5.40 -16.55 17.89
C GLU A 340 -5.14 -18.05 17.73
N ARG A 341 -5.92 -18.73 16.86
CA ARG A 341 -5.87 -20.20 16.75
C ARG A 341 -4.95 -20.74 15.66
N GLU A 342 -4.67 -19.95 14.61
CA GLU A 342 -3.88 -20.43 13.48
C GLU A 342 -2.55 -19.67 13.33
N ILE A 343 -2.60 -18.33 13.29
CA ILE A 343 -1.44 -17.53 12.88
C ILE A 343 -0.41 -17.44 14.02
N PHE A 344 -0.84 -17.04 15.22
CA PHE A 344 0.08 -16.82 16.34
C PHE A 344 0.66 -18.09 16.94
N PRO A 345 -0.06 -19.23 17.04
CA PRO A 345 0.54 -20.48 17.44
C PRO A 345 1.69 -20.94 16.52
N ALA A 346 1.58 -20.62 15.22
CA ALA A 346 2.63 -20.94 14.24
C ALA A 346 3.80 -19.93 14.22
N LYS A 347 3.53 -18.63 14.47
CA LYS A 347 4.53 -17.57 14.27
C LYS A 347 5.08 -16.95 15.54
N ALA A 348 4.33 -16.94 16.63
CA ALA A 348 4.70 -16.31 17.91
C ALA A 348 4.11 -17.04 19.13
N PRO A 349 4.27 -18.38 19.26
CA PRO A 349 3.68 -19.18 20.34
C PRO A 349 4.08 -18.69 21.73
N ASP A 350 5.35 -18.29 21.90
CA ASP A 350 5.88 -17.79 23.17
C ASP A 350 5.21 -16.50 23.64
N ALA A 351 4.85 -15.63 22.71
CA ALA A 351 4.16 -14.37 23.02
C ALA A 351 2.73 -14.62 23.50
N LEU A 352 2.04 -15.60 22.92
CA LEU A 352 0.72 -16.06 23.39
C LEU A 352 0.83 -16.69 24.78
N ALA A 353 1.73 -17.65 24.96
CA ALA A 353 1.92 -18.37 26.22
C ALA A 353 2.30 -17.42 27.37
N ALA A 354 3.11 -16.39 27.08
CA ALA A 354 3.48 -15.35 28.05
C ALA A 354 2.35 -14.32 28.30
N GLY A 355 1.22 -14.42 27.63
CA GLY A 355 0.12 -13.46 27.76
C GLY A 355 0.44 -12.06 27.25
N ARG A 356 1.50 -11.92 26.42
CA ARG A 356 1.90 -10.64 25.82
C ARG A 356 0.94 -10.17 24.72
N VAL A 357 0.23 -11.10 24.08
CA VAL A 357 -0.75 -10.82 23.04
C VAL A 357 -2.08 -11.42 23.45
N LYS A 358 -3.13 -10.63 23.32
CA LYS A 358 -4.53 -11.06 23.50
C LYS A 358 -5.32 -10.72 22.25
N PHE A 359 -6.28 -11.54 21.94
CA PHE A 359 -7.23 -11.33 20.86
C PHE A 359 -8.61 -11.02 21.41
N MET A 360 -9.33 -10.08 20.80
CA MET A 360 -10.62 -9.62 21.30
C MET A 360 -11.53 -9.21 20.12
N ALA A 361 -12.63 -9.89 19.94
CA ALA A 361 -13.65 -9.44 18.99
C ALA A 361 -14.24 -8.11 19.45
N HIS A 362 -14.21 -7.10 18.57
CA HIS A 362 -14.68 -5.76 18.89
C HIS A 362 -15.11 -5.01 17.62
N ASP A 363 -16.24 -4.31 17.74
CA ASP A 363 -16.70 -3.34 16.75
C ASP A 363 -16.20 -1.95 17.15
N PHE A 364 -15.29 -1.38 16.37
CA PHE A 364 -14.64 -0.10 16.65
C PHE A 364 -15.59 1.11 16.58
N PHE A 365 -16.83 0.95 16.14
CA PHE A 365 -17.86 1.98 16.29
C PHE A 365 -18.45 2.05 17.69
N THR A 366 -18.15 1.09 18.54
CA THR A 366 -18.59 1.06 19.95
C THR A 366 -17.43 1.43 20.88
N ALA A 367 -17.77 1.85 22.13
CA ALA A 367 -16.77 2.23 23.11
C ALA A 367 -15.76 1.10 23.35
N ASN A 368 -14.44 1.40 23.20
CA ASN A 368 -13.41 0.39 23.32
C ASN A 368 -13.40 -0.22 24.74
N PRO A 369 -13.46 -1.56 24.87
CA PRO A 369 -13.48 -2.22 26.18
C PRO A 369 -12.13 -2.14 26.92
N VAL A 370 -11.02 -1.98 26.22
CA VAL A 370 -9.69 -1.82 26.82
C VAL A 370 -9.50 -0.36 27.23
N LYS A 371 -9.41 -0.12 28.54
CA LYS A 371 -9.32 1.24 29.11
C LYS A 371 -7.87 1.61 29.41
N ASN A 372 -7.54 2.90 29.26
CA ASN A 372 -6.24 3.49 29.62
C ASN A 372 -5.03 2.79 28.98
N ALA A 373 -5.18 2.22 27.77
CA ALA A 373 -4.03 1.75 27.02
C ALA A 373 -3.07 2.92 26.70
N ASP A 374 -1.78 2.64 26.60
CA ASP A 374 -0.79 3.66 26.25
C ASP A 374 -0.99 4.12 24.80
N VAL A 375 -1.32 3.20 23.91
CA VAL A 375 -1.56 3.46 22.50
C VAL A 375 -2.81 2.73 22.01
N TYR A 376 -3.67 3.44 21.29
CA TYR A 376 -4.67 2.88 20.38
C TYR A 376 -4.17 3.11 18.96
N TRP A 377 -3.82 2.01 18.31
CA TRP A 377 -3.23 2.00 16.98
C TRP A 377 -4.30 1.67 15.93
N LEU A 378 -4.41 2.52 14.90
CA LEU A 378 -5.32 2.35 13.77
C LEU A 378 -4.48 2.42 12.48
N ARG A 379 -4.28 1.28 11.82
CA ARG A 379 -3.50 1.21 10.59
C ARG A 379 -4.35 0.76 9.43
N GLY A 380 -4.48 1.60 8.41
CA GLY A 380 -5.32 1.33 7.26
C GLY A 380 -6.80 1.22 7.67
N ILE A 381 -7.24 2.09 8.59
CA ILE A 381 -8.61 2.09 9.09
C ILE A 381 -9.34 3.37 8.71
N LEU A 382 -8.84 4.55 9.11
CA LEU A 382 -9.60 5.77 8.91
C LEU A 382 -9.73 6.15 7.44
N HIS A 383 -8.78 5.77 6.62
CA HIS A 383 -8.84 6.02 5.18
C HIS A 383 -9.99 5.26 4.46
N ASP A 384 -10.50 4.19 5.02
CA ASP A 384 -11.63 3.44 4.47
C ASP A 384 -12.99 4.10 4.74
N TRP A 385 -13.01 5.15 5.57
CA TRP A 385 -14.23 5.74 6.08
C TRP A 385 -14.29 7.25 5.85
N SER A 386 -15.48 7.74 5.53
CA SER A 386 -15.73 9.18 5.47
C SER A 386 -15.74 9.82 6.86
N ASP A 387 -15.73 11.16 6.92
CA ASP A 387 -15.48 11.91 8.15
C ASP A 387 -16.44 11.57 9.31
N ASP A 388 -17.73 11.41 9.04
CA ASP A 388 -18.72 11.14 10.11
C ASP A 388 -18.49 9.78 10.77
N TYR A 389 -18.12 8.76 9.97
CA TYR A 389 -17.72 7.45 10.50
C TYR A 389 -16.41 7.55 11.29
N CYS A 390 -15.42 8.27 10.77
CA CYS A 390 -14.15 8.46 11.48
C CYS A 390 -14.32 9.19 12.80
N VAL A 391 -15.16 10.24 12.86
CA VAL A 391 -15.49 10.92 14.11
C VAL A 391 -16.13 9.97 15.11
N SER A 392 -16.99 9.06 14.66
CA SER A 392 -17.61 8.03 15.50
C SER A 392 -16.59 7.05 16.06
N ILE A 393 -15.68 6.53 15.21
CA ILE A 393 -14.56 5.66 15.62
C ILE A 393 -13.67 6.36 16.65
N LEU A 394 -13.24 7.59 16.36
CA LEU A 394 -12.36 8.35 17.25
C LEU A 394 -13.01 8.66 18.60
N LYS A 395 -14.31 8.99 18.62
CA LYS A 395 -15.08 9.19 19.87
C LYS A 395 -15.20 7.90 20.68
N ALA A 396 -15.38 6.76 20.01
CA ALA A 396 -15.45 5.45 20.65
C ALA A 396 -14.12 5.08 21.33
N VAL A 397 -13.00 5.34 20.66
CA VAL A 397 -11.66 5.15 21.24
C VAL A 397 -11.41 6.16 22.36
N LYS A 398 -11.72 7.46 22.14
CA LYS A 398 -11.54 8.53 23.12
C LYS A 398 -12.21 8.22 24.46
N ALA A 399 -13.41 7.62 24.45
CA ALA A 399 -14.15 7.23 25.66
C ALA A 399 -13.40 6.21 26.54
N SER A 400 -12.31 5.66 26.03
CA SER A 400 -11.48 4.65 26.71
C SER A 400 -10.08 5.13 27.02
N MET A 401 -9.71 6.31 26.56
CA MET A 401 -8.39 6.90 26.79
C MET A 401 -8.22 7.38 28.24
N GLY A 402 -7.05 7.14 28.79
CA GLY A 402 -6.56 7.79 30.01
C GLY A 402 -5.72 9.03 29.68
N PRO A 403 -5.30 9.81 30.70
CA PRO A 403 -4.57 11.07 30.50
C PRO A 403 -3.25 10.94 29.72
N LYS A 404 -2.65 9.74 29.70
CA LYS A 404 -1.40 9.45 28.98
C LYS A 404 -1.61 8.66 27.69
N SER A 405 -2.84 8.25 27.41
CA SER A 405 -3.18 7.51 26.20
C SER A 405 -3.01 8.40 24.96
N ARG A 406 -2.57 7.80 23.87
CA ARG A 406 -2.49 8.42 22.56
C ARG A 406 -3.16 7.55 21.51
N ILE A 407 -3.69 8.17 20.48
CA ILE A 407 -4.15 7.50 19.27
C ILE A 407 -3.04 7.68 18.23
N LEU A 408 -2.64 6.59 17.60
CA LEU A 408 -1.71 6.60 16.48
C LEU A 408 -2.42 6.06 15.24
N ILE A 409 -2.54 6.88 14.21
CA ILE A 409 -3.17 6.54 12.93
C ILE A 409 -2.05 6.37 11.91
N CYS A 410 -1.98 5.20 11.26
CA CYS A 410 -0.97 4.90 10.25
C CYS A 410 -1.62 4.80 8.87
N ASP A 411 -1.83 5.96 8.28
CA ASP A 411 -2.40 6.16 6.95
C ASP A 411 -1.50 7.13 6.17
N PRO A 412 -1.60 7.23 4.83
CA PRO A 412 -0.96 8.31 4.08
C PRO A 412 -1.42 9.68 4.58
N VAL A 413 -0.47 10.59 4.72
CA VAL A 413 -0.76 11.98 5.00
C VAL A 413 -0.62 12.75 3.69
N MET A 414 -1.75 13.19 3.13
CA MET A 414 -1.82 13.83 1.82
C MET A 414 -1.45 15.32 1.91
N ASN A 415 -0.17 15.60 2.19
CA ASN A 415 0.28 16.98 2.21
C ASN A 415 0.04 17.66 0.85
N THR A 416 -0.33 18.93 0.87
CA THR A 416 -0.59 19.71 -0.34
C THR A 416 0.71 20.20 -0.98
N THR A 417 0.64 20.66 -2.22
CA THR A 417 1.77 21.30 -2.90
C THR A 417 2.26 22.57 -2.20
N PHE A 418 1.44 23.18 -1.35
CA PHE A 418 1.77 24.35 -0.54
C PHE A 418 2.45 23.99 0.79
N GLY A 419 2.31 22.74 1.23
CA GLY A 419 2.85 22.29 2.52
C GLY A 419 2.01 22.69 3.73
N CYS A 420 2.57 22.46 4.90
CA CYS A 420 2.07 22.91 6.21
C CYS A 420 3.25 22.99 7.19
N ASP A 421 3.05 23.69 8.29
CA ASP A 421 4.12 23.93 9.28
C ASP A 421 4.57 22.66 10.02
N GLU A 422 3.70 21.65 10.09
CA GLU A 422 3.95 20.41 10.85
C GLU A 422 4.73 19.36 10.08
N ILE A 423 4.87 19.50 8.75
CA ILE A 423 5.57 18.54 7.89
C ILE A 423 6.65 19.26 7.10
N ALA A 424 7.87 18.75 7.16
CA ALA A 424 8.98 19.31 6.40
C ALA A 424 8.69 19.33 4.90
N ALA A 425 8.85 20.47 4.27
CA ALA A 425 8.67 20.62 2.83
C ALA A 425 9.83 19.98 2.05
N ALA A 426 9.52 19.55 0.83
CA ALA A 426 10.54 19.13 -0.13
C ALA A 426 11.51 20.28 -0.45
N PRO A 427 12.75 19.99 -0.87
CA PRO A 427 13.70 21.02 -1.27
C PRO A 427 13.21 21.77 -2.51
N SER A 428 13.40 23.12 -2.50
CA SER A 428 13.10 23.99 -3.65
C SER A 428 13.93 23.53 -4.88
N PRO A 429 13.40 23.55 -6.12
CA PRO A 429 12.10 24.11 -6.53
C PRO A 429 10.95 23.11 -6.60
N LEU A 430 11.02 22.01 -5.89
CA LEU A 430 9.93 21.02 -5.82
C LEU A 430 8.72 21.58 -5.07
N PRO A 431 7.49 21.13 -5.35
CA PRO A 431 6.35 21.37 -4.50
C PRO A 431 6.56 20.76 -3.11
N ALA A 432 6.01 21.36 -2.06
CA ALA A 432 6.26 20.97 -0.68
C ALA A 432 6.01 19.47 -0.37
N ASN A 433 5.09 18.85 -1.09
CA ASN A 433 4.73 17.42 -0.95
C ASN A 433 5.53 16.45 -1.83
N TYR A 434 6.66 16.86 -2.41
CA TYR A 434 7.44 16.08 -3.38
C TYR A 434 6.71 15.73 -4.70
N GLY A 435 5.53 16.29 -4.96
CA GLY A 435 4.83 16.19 -6.25
C GLY A 435 4.69 14.75 -6.79
N TYR A 436 5.45 14.39 -7.84
CA TYR A 436 5.32 13.10 -8.52
C TYR A 436 5.56 11.88 -7.60
N HIS A 437 6.38 12.00 -6.57
CA HIS A 437 6.64 10.93 -5.60
C HIS A 437 5.35 10.43 -4.93
N VAL A 438 4.44 11.33 -4.55
CA VAL A 438 3.18 10.98 -3.87
C VAL A 438 2.05 10.57 -4.83
N ARG A 439 2.31 10.47 -6.14
CA ARG A 439 1.31 10.11 -7.17
C ARG A 439 0.59 8.80 -6.85
N TYR A 440 1.29 7.81 -6.33
CA TYR A 440 0.69 6.54 -5.94
C TYR A 440 -0.41 6.73 -4.88
N CYS A 441 -0.17 7.56 -3.86
CA CYS A 441 -1.13 7.83 -2.80
C CYS A 441 -2.39 8.50 -3.35
N HIS A 442 -2.25 9.49 -4.26
CA HIS A 442 -3.39 10.13 -4.91
C HIS A 442 -4.19 9.14 -5.80
N ASN A 443 -3.52 8.28 -6.55
CA ASN A 443 -4.21 7.28 -7.36
C ASN A 443 -4.96 6.25 -6.50
N ARG A 444 -4.37 5.87 -5.34
CA ARG A 444 -5.01 4.98 -4.37
C ARG A 444 -6.23 5.63 -3.74
N ASP A 445 -6.15 6.89 -3.38
CA ASP A 445 -7.26 7.68 -2.85
C ASP A 445 -8.46 7.71 -3.81
N MET A 446 -8.23 7.90 -5.11
CA MET A 446 -9.28 7.78 -6.12
C MET A 446 -9.89 6.38 -6.17
N GLY A 447 -9.09 5.33 -5.95
CA GLY A 447 -9.59 3.96 -5.85
C GLY A 447 -10.49 3.74 -4.63
N LEU A 448 -10.12 4.31 -3.47
CA LEU A 448 -10.95 4.28 -2.25
C LEU A 448 -12.27 5.05 -2.47
N MET A 449 -12.20 6.24 -3.06
CA MET A 449 -13.39 7.01 -3.42
C MET A 449 -14.33 6.20 -4.34
N ALA A 450 -13.80 5.52 -5.35
CA ALA A 450 -14.59 4.76 -6.31
C ALA A 450 -15.29 3.55 -5.66
N THR A 451 -14.68 2.93 -4.66
CA THR A 451 -15.13 1.65 -4.12
C THR A 451 -15.89 1.76 -2.80
N ILE A 452 -15.49 2.64 -1.90
CA ILE A 452 -15.98 2.69 -0.52
C ILE A 452 -16.23 4.12 0.01
N ASN A 453 -16.07 5.15 -0.81
CA ASN A 453 -16.06 6.56 -0.37
C ASN A 453 -15.03 6.84 0.75
N GLY A 454 -13.93 6.08 0.76
CA GLY A 454 -12.79 6.31 1.64
C GLY A 454 -12.02 7.58 1.24
N ILE A 455 -11.23 8.09 2.18
CA ILE A 455 -10.52 9.38 2.04
C ILE A 455 -9.11 9.28 2.62
N GLU A 456 -8.10 9.48 1.79
CA GLU A 456 -6.75 9.79 2.27
C GLU A 456 -6.70 11.30 2.62
N ARG A 457 -6.29 11.64 3.83
CA ARG A 457 -6.52 12.97 4.40
C ARG A 457 -5.29 13.87 4.37
N THR A 458 -5.54 15.15 4.13
CA THR A 458 -4.56 16.23 4.30
C THR A 458 -4.32 16.51 5.79
N PRO A 459 -3.21 17.19 6.15
CA PRO A 459 -2.97 17.63 7.53
C PRO A 459 -4.11 18.48 8.13
N SER A 460 -4.72 19.35 7.33
CA SER A 460 -5.84 20.18 7.77
C SER A 460 -7.12 19.38 8.01
N GLU A 461 -7.37 18.37 7.18
CA GLU A 461 -8.52 17.47 7.37
C GLU A 461 -8.35 16.60 8.61
N PHE A 462 -7.14 16.09 8.92
CA PHE A 462 -6.87 15.42 10.19
C PHE A 462 -7.14 16.31 11.40
N LYS A 463 -6.69 17.59 11.37
CA LYS A 463 -6.98 18.56 12.44
C LYS A 463 -8.47 18.74 12.66
N THR A 464 -9.21 18.96 11.58
CA THR A 464 -10.67 19.12 11.62
C THR A 464 -11.36 17.86 12.18
N LEU A 465 -10.88 16.69 11.77
CA LEU A 465 -11.42 15.41 12.24
C LEU A 465 -11.23 15.24 13.75
N PHE A 466 -10.03 15.56 14.25
CA PHE A 466 -9.73 15.48 15.68
C PHE A 466 -10.54 16.48 16.50
N GLU A 467 -10.66 17.73 16.04
CA GLU A 467 -11.50 18.74 16.68
C GLU A 467 -12.95 18.29 16.83
N LYS A 468 -13.55 17.74 15.75
CA LYS A 468 -14.91 17.18 15.77
C LYS A 468 -15.05 15.99 16.74
N ALA A 469 -13.98 15.20 16.92
CA ALA A 469 -13.94 14.11 17.89
C ALA A 469 -13.61 14.59 19.32
N GLY A 470 -13.23 15.87 19.50
CA GLY A 470 -12.77 16.45 20.76
C GLY A 470 -11.38 15.97 21.17
N LEU A 471 -10.56 15.66 20.20
CA LEU A 471 -9.14 15.36 20.32
C LEU A 471 -8.30 16.52 19.79
N ARG A 472 -7.01 16.49 20.01
CA ARG A 472 -6.05 17.44 19.41
C ARG A 472 -4.97 16.68 18.64
N LEU A 473 -4.51 17.27 17.55
CA LEU A 473 -3.30 16.82 16.87
C LEU A 473 -2.10 17.05 17.80
N VAL A 474 -1.27 16.03 17.97
CA VAL A 474 0.00 16.11 18.69
C VAL A 474 1.14 16.27 17.71
N LYS A 475 1.25 15.36 16.72
CA LYS A 475 2.37 15.36 15.78
C LYS A 475 2.06 14.50 14.54
N PHE A 476 2.65 14.86 13.40
CA PHE A 476 2.88 13.95 12.28
C PHE A 476 4.30 13.39 12.36
N TRP A 477 4.41 12.08 12.39
CA TRP A 477 5.68 11.37 12.36
C TRP A 477 5.98 10.97 10.92
N ASP A 478 7.03 11.56 10.34
CA ASP A 478 7.51 11.17 9.01
C ASP A 478 8.21 9.82 9.09
N THR A 479 7.76 8.90 8.26
CA THR A 479 8.32 7.55 8.16
C THR A 479 9.03 7.36 6.82
N ARG A 480 9.96 6.42 6.76
CA ARG A 480 10.63 6.02 5.50
C ARG A 480 9.70 5.11 4.67
N SER A 481 8.49 5.60 4.41
CA SER A 481 7.42 4.87 3.72
C SER A 481 6.40 5.87 3.14
N MET A 482 5.49 5.37 2.32
CA MET A 482 4.36 6.15 1.77
C MET A 482 3.26 6.43 2.80
N VAL A 483 3.31 5.81 3.97
CA VAL A 483 2.37 6.06 5.07
C VAL A 483 3.09 6.82 6.18
N GLY A 484 2.40 7.79 6.79
CA GLY A 484 2.88 8.48 7.98
C GLY A 484 2.21 7.95 9.25
N ILE A 485 2.64 8.42 10.41
CA ILE A 485 1.92 8.20 11.66
C ILE A 485 1.41 9.55 12.15
N THR A 486 0.09 9.64 12.30
CA THR A 486 -0.57 10.84 12.87
C THR A 486 -0.91 10.55 14.32
N GLU A 487 -0.35 11.34 15.24
CA GLU A 487 -0.57 11.21 16.68
C GLU A 487 -1.63 12.20 17.14
N ALA A 488 -2.66 11.67 17.83
CA ALA A 488 -3.68 12.47 18.50
C ALA A 488 -3.72 12.18 20.00
N GLY A 489 -4.08 13.20 20.78
CA GLY A 489 -4.23 13.15 22.23
C GLY A 489 -5.53 13.83 22.72
N LEU A 490 -5.81 13.70 24.03
CA LEU A 490 -6.92 14.38 24.71
C LEU A 490 -6.74 15.88 24.75
#